data_9474c06e81bed5372fe2e5981f56868a
#
_entry.id   9474c06e81bed5372fe2e5981f56868a
#
_cell.length_a   1.000
_cell.length_b   1.000
_cell.length_c   1.000
_cell.angle_alpha   90.00
_cell.angle_beta   90.00
_cell.angle_gamma   90.00
#
_symmetry.space_group_name_H-M   'P 1'
#
loop_
_entity.id
_entity.type
_entity.pdbx_description
1 polymer ?
#
loop_
_entity_poly.entity_id
_entity_poly.type
_entity_poly.pdbx_seq_one_letter_code
_entity_poly.pdbx_strand_id
1 'polypeptide(L)'
;TTNGQSPFISVCMYISEEPEYEKEAVMLIEEFLNQRIAGMKNEYGVVATQTFPKLLYFLDENNTYPGSEYYWLTELAAKSTALRMNPDIVSVKKMKEIHGYAFPPMGCRAFLSVFKDKDDKPIFYGRGNLGVCSINLPYAALESGGDVRKFFDILGQKLELARQVCELRYEKLRGVKASIAPILWQHGAIARLNPDDDILKAIDERGFTVTIGYSGLYETVKYLTGKSHTTKEGFELAEFIMRYLRDSLANFKIYQPHLRFALYGTPQESTTGWFSEKLKAKFGVIEDITDKGWITNSYHIDIREEIDAFEKLNIESKLQNFSTGGAVSYIETNPMYDNVAAVLKLYEHMYETIIYSEI
;
A
#
# COMPACT_ATOMS: atom_id res chain seq x y z
N THR A 1 22.96 6.78 7.49
CA THR A 1 22.42 5.88 6.47
C THR A 1 23.53 5.37 5.56
N THR A 2 23.52 4.08 5.19
CA THR A 2 24.61 3.46 4.41
C THR A 2 24.66 3.92 2.95
N ASN A 3 23.60 4.55 2.44
CA ASN A 3 23.49 4.97 1.04
C ASN A 3 22.95 6.40 0.84
N GLY A 4 23.01 7.22 1.90
CA GLY A 4 22.55 8.61 1.86
C GLY A 4 21.02 8.82 1.93
N GLN A 5 20.23 7.75 2.05
CA GLN A 5 18.78 7.85 2.23
C GLN A 5 18.40 7.76 3.71
N SER A 6 17.51 8.62 4.17
CA SER A 6 16.87 8.49 5.47
C SER A 6 15.83 7.36 5.42
N PRO A 7 15.80 6.46 6.41
CA PRO A 7 14.76 5.45 6.48
C PRO A 7 13.40 6.09 6.74
N PHE A 8 12.35 5.56 6.12
CA PHE A 8 10.98 5.88 6.50
C PHE A 8 10.69 5.24 7.85
N ILE A 9 10.30 6.07 8.82
CA ILE A 9 9.90 5.62 10.14
C ILE A 9 8.39 5.72 10.22
N SER A 10 7.73 4.62 10.61
CA SER A 10 6.29 4.57 10.87
C SER A 10 6.07 4.26 12.35
N VAL A 11 5.09 4.92 12.96
CA VAL A 11 4.61 4.62 14.30
C VAL A 11 3.24 3.98 14.16
N CYS A 12 3.12 2.73 14.61
CA CYS A 12 1.90 1.95 14.57
C CYS A 12 1.15 2.16 15.88
N MET A 13 0.04 2.87 15.81
CA MET A 13 -0.79 3.24 16.95
C MET A 13 -1.93 2.23 17.08
N TYR A 14 -1.60 1.01 17.56
CA TYR A 14 -2.52 -0.08 17.78
C TYR A 14 -2.66 -0.36 19.26
N ILE A 15 -3.80 -0.04 19.85
CA ILE A 15 -4.06 -0.09 21.31
C ILE A 15 -4.05 -1.54 21.79
N SER A 16 -4.75 -2.42 21.08
CA SER A 16 -5.02 -3.81 21.51
C SER A 16 -3.99 -4.82 21.03
N GLU A 17 -2.78 -4.38 20.64
CA GLU A 17 -1.71 -5.30 20.19
C GLU A 17 -1.20 -6.16 21.36
N GLU A 18 -0.90 -5.52 22.49
CA GLU A 18 -0.40 -6.14 23.71
C GLU A 18 -1.24 -5.68 24.91
N PRO A 19 -2.22 -6.48 25.36
CA PRO A 19 -3.14 -6.06 26.42
C PRO A 19 -2.47 -5.66 27.74
N GLU A 20 -1.27 -6.19 28.04
CA GLU A 20 -0.51 -5.84 29.25
C GLU A 20 -0.06 -4.36 29.26
N TYR A 21 0.18 -3.79 28.05
CA TYR A 21 0.69 -2.42 27.88
C TYR A 21 -0.34 -1.46 27.25
N GLU A 22 -1.62 -1.81 27.29
CA GLU A 22 -2.68 -1.04 26.66
C GLU A 22 -2.74 0.41 27.14
N LYS A 23 -2.63 0.63 28.46
CA LYS A 23 -2.67 1.97 29.07
C LYS A 23 -1.49 2.83 28.66
N GLU A 24 -0.31 2.26 28.63
CA GLU A 24 0.92 2.93 28.20
C GLU A 24 0.86 3.25 26.70
N ALA A 25 0.33 2.33 25.89
CA ALA A 25 0.11 2.56 24.47
C ALA A 25 -0.85 3.73 24.23
N VAL A 26 -1.97 3.79 24.96
CA VAL A 26 -2.94 4.89 24.88
C VAL A 26 -2.29 6.24 25.22
N MET A 27 -1.50 6.32 26.30
CA MET A 27 -0.78 7.55 26.67
C MET A 27 0.20 8.01 25.58
N LEU A 28 0.94 7.08 24.99
CA LEU A 28 1.87 7.40 23.92
C LEU A 28 1.14 7.86 22.65
N ILE A 29 0.07 7.19 22.28
CA ILE A 29 -0.76 7.54 21.10
C ILE A 29 -1.36 8.94 21.27
N GLU A 30 -1.93 9.24 22.46
CA GLU A 30 -2.46 10.55 22.78
C GLU A 30 -1.39 11.64 22.56
N GLU A 31 -0.19 11.43 23.08
CA GLU A 31 0.88 12.41 22.95
C GLU A 31 1.35 12.56 21.50
N PHE A 32 1.49 11.47 20.75
CA PHE A 32 1.81 11.55 19.31
C PHE A 32 0.79 12.38 18.53
N LEU A 33 -0.51 12.19 18.80
CA LEU A 33 -1.58 12.94 18.14
C LEU A 33 -1.57 14.41 18.56
N ASN A 34 -1.38 14.71 19.86
CA ASN A 34 -1.29 16.07 20.37
C ASN A 34 -0.11 16.82 19.75
N GLN A 35 1.06 16.21 19.67
CA GLN A 35 2.26 16.81 19.05
C GLN A 35 2.05 17.01 17.54
N ARG A 36 1.37 16.08 16.86
CA ARG A 36 1.02 16.23 15.44
C ARG A 36 0.08 17.41 15.22
N ILE A 37 -0.95 17.56 16.05
CA ILE A 37 -1.88 18.69 16.02
C ILE A 37 -1.14 20.02 16.25
N ALA A 38 -0.27 20.08 17.26
CA ALA A 38 0.51 21.27 17.57
C ALA A 38 1.43 21.67 16.38
N GLY A 39 1.99 20.67 15.68
CA GLY A 39 2.94 20.90 14.61
C GLY A 39 4.27 21.48 15.10
N MET A 40 5.17 21.73 14.17
CA MET A 40 6.47 22.38 14.46
C MET A 40 6.52 23.78 13.86
N LYS A 41 6.98 24.75 14.64
CA LYS A 41 7.23 26.11 14.12
C LYS A 41 8.59 26.13 13.43
N ASN A 42 8.60 26.62 12.21
CA ASN A 42 9.87 26.92 11.52
C ASN A 42 10.50 28.20 12.07
N GLU A 43 11.65 28.58 11.54
CA GLU A 43 12.40 29.81 11.91
C GLU A 43 11.59 31.11 11.75
N TYR A 44 10.55 31.11 10.92
CA TYR A 44 9.64 32.24 10.69
C TYR A 44 8.39 32.19 11.58
N GLY A 45 8.29 31.24 12.49
CA GLY A 45 7.13 31.06 13.37
C GLY A 45 5.92 30.42 12.69
N VAL A 46 6.04 29.99 11.42
CA VAL A 46 4.97 29.30 10.70
C VAL A 46 4.91 27.84 11.16
N VAL A 47 3.71 27.40 11.49
CA VAL A 47 3.47 26.00 11.87
C VAL A 47 3.49 25.12 10.64
N ALA A 48 4.42 24.17 10.59
CA ALA A 48 4.53 23.14 9.57
C ALA A 48 4.07 21.77 10.10
N THR A 49 3.38 21.03 9.26
CA THR A 49 3.05 19.63 9.55
C THR A 49 4.27 18.76 9.26
N GLN A 50 4.67 17.94 10.24
CA GLN A 50 5.73 16.94 10.01
C GLN A 50 5.19 15.80 9.18
N THR A 51 5.94 15.40 8.15
CA THR A 51 5.63 14.24 7.33
C THR A 51 6.05 12.93 8.03
N PHE A 52 7.11 12.98 8.82
CA PHE A 52 7.65 11.82 9.53
C PHE A 52 7.81 12.07 11.03
N PRO A 53 7.71 11.03 11.85
CA PRO A 53 7.33 9.66 11.50
C PRO A 53 5.93 9.60 10.88
N LYS A 54 5.70 8.66 9.94
CA LYS A 54 4.36 8.36 9.45
C LYS A 54 3.55 7.75 10.60
N LEU A 55 2.38 8.30 10.87
CA LEU A 55 1.49 7.80 11.92
C LEU A 55 0.40 6.92 11.29
N LEU A 56 0.26 5.69 11.81
CA LEU A 56 -0.72 4.71 11.37
C LEU A 56 -1.66 4.44 12.55
N TYR A 57 -2.91 4.91 12.47
CA TYR A 57 -3.90 4.71 13.52
C TYR A 57 -4.76 3.49 13.22
N PHE A 58 -4.74 2.54 14.13
CA PHE A 58 -5.47 1.29 13.99
C PHE A 58 -6.85 1.41 14.64
N LEU A 59 -7.88 1.32 13.81
CA LEU A 59 -9.25 1.22 14.28
C LEU A 59 -9.57 -0.22 14.64
N ASP A 60 -10.05 -0.42 15.87
CA ASP A 60 -10.52 -1.69 16.38
C ASP A 60 -11.86 -1.53 17.13
N GLU A 61 -12.35 -2.60 17.75
CA GLU A 61 -13.62 -2.59 18.46
C GLU A 61 -13.63 -1.70 19.70
N ASN A 62 -12.43 -1.43 20.30
CA ASN A 62 -12.30 -0.66 21.53
C ASN A 62 -12.25 0.85 21.31
N ASN A 63 -12.05 1.31 20.07
CA ASN A 63 -11.88 2.72 19.79
C ASN A 63 -12.74 3.28 18.64
N THR A 64 -13.42 2.43 17.84
CA THR A 64 -14.07 2.88 16.60
C THR A 64 -15.40 3.59 16.83
N TYR A 65 -16.23 3.09 17.75
CA TYR A 65 -17.60 3.55 17.88
C TYR A 65 -17.86 4.39 19.13
N PRO A 66 -18.82 5.35 19.09
CA PRO A 66 -19.27 6.05 20.27
C PRO A 66 -19.64 5.10 21.40
N GLY A 67 -19.06 5.32 22.58
CA GLY A 67 -19.28 4.48 23.76
C GLY A 67 -18.25 3.36 23.95
N SER A 68 -17.35 3.11 23.00
CA SER A 68 -16.18 2.27 23.25
C SER A 68 -15.17 2.99 24.17
N GLU A 69 -14.37 2.23 24.91
CA GLU A 69 -13.50 2.73 25.99
C GLU A 69 -12.55 3.84 25.52
N TYR A 70 -11.99 3.70 24.32
CA TYR A 70 -11.00 4.64 23.77
C TYR A 70 -11.53 5.44 22.56
N TYR A 71 -12.84 5.60 22.41
CA TYR A 71 -13.42 6.42 21.34
C TYR A 71 -12.91 7.87 21.33
N TRP A 72 -12.69 8.44 22.51
CA TRP A 72 -12.12 9.78 22.65
C TRP A 72 -10.75 9.94 21.95
N LEU A 73 -9.95 8.85 21.86
CA LEU A 73 -8.67 8.84 21.15
C LEU A 73 -8.89 8.89 19.64
N THR A 74 -9.95 8.26 19.13
CA THR A 74 -10.38 8.35 17.74
C THR A 74 -10.90 9.76 17.41
N GLU A 75 -11.59 10.42 18.34
CA GLU A 75 -11.97 11.83 18.19
C GLU A 75 -10.72 12.73 18.09
N LEU A 76 -9.69 12.47 18.87
CA LEU A 76 -8.41 13.17 18.79
C LEU A 76 -7.68 12.90 17.45
N ALA A 77 -7.68 11.63 16.99
CA ALA A 77 -7.13 11.26 15.68
C ALA A 77 -7.88 11.96 14.54
N ALA A 78 -9.21 11.99 14.59
CA ALA A 78 -10.03 12.69 13.60
C ALA A 78 -9.78 14.20 13.57
N LYS A 79 -9.55 14.81 14.74
CA LYS A 79 -9.13 16.22 14.85
C LYS A 79 -7.75 16.43 14.21
N SER A 80 -6.81 15.51 14.42
CA SER A 80 -5.51 15.55 13.76
C SER A 80 -5.64 15.46 12.24
N THR A 81 -6.45 14.54 11.73
CA THR A 81 -6.72 14.42 10.29
C THR A 81 -7.34 15.68 9.71
N ALA A 82 -8.36 16.24 10.36
CA ALA A 82 -9.01 17.47 9.91
C ALA A 82 -8.03 18.65 9.79
N LEU A 83 -7.02 18.73 10.67
CA LEU A 83 -6.06 19.83 10.73
C LEU A 83 -4.76 19.58 9.97
N ARG A 84 -4.35 18.32 9.85
CA ARG A 84 -2.99 17.92 9.43
C ARG A 84 -2.94 16.83 8.37
N MET A 85 -4.10 16.30 7.92
CA MET A 85 -4.18 15.18 6.97
C MET A 85 -3.38 13.96 7.47
N ASN A 86 -3.50 13.65 8.77
CA ASN A 86 -2.73 12.60 9.45
C ASN A 86 -3.41 12.27 10.80
N PRO A 87 -3.49 11.00 11.24
CA PRO A 87 -2.80 9.81 10.73
C PRO A 87 -3.51 9.11 9.57
N ASP A 88 -2.81 8.14 8.94
CA ASP A 88 -3.43 7.15 8.08
C ASP A 88 -4.23 6.15 8.92
N ILE A 89 -5.25 5.55 8.33
CA ILE A 89 -6.20 4.67 8.99
C ILE A 89 -6.02 3.22 8.52
N VAL A 90 -5.91 2.32 9.50
CA VAL A 90 -5.85 0.87 9.28
C VAL A 90 -7.01 0.21 10.01
N SER A 91 -7.83 -0.56 9.30
CA SER A 91 -8.90 -1.36 9.90
C SER A 91 -8.36 -2.70 10.37
N VAL A 92 -8.31 -2.91 11.69
CA VAL A 92 -7.95 -4.20 12.30
C VAL A 92 -8.94 -5.29 11.89
N LYS A 93 -10.23 -4.97 11.83
CA LYS A 93 -11.31 -5.87 11.42
C LYS A 93 -11.06 -6.39 10.00
N LYS A 94 -10.93 -5.48 9.03
CA LYS A 94 -10.73 -5.87 7.62
C LYS A 94 -9.41 -6.57 7.39
N MET A 95 -8.36 -6.15 8.07
CA MET A 95 -7.06 -6.81 7.95
C MET A 95 -7.10 -8.24 8.48
N LYS A 96 -7.74 -8.48 9.63
CA LYS A 96 -7.94 -9.83 10.19
C LYS A 96 -8.84 -10.69 9.29
N GLU A 97 -9.93 -10.14 8.73
CA GLU A 97 -10.82 -10.86 7.81
C GLU A 97 -10.09 -11.35 6.55
N ILE A 98 -9.18 -10.56 6.00
CA ILE A 98 -8.54 -10.85 4.71
C ILE A 98 -7.21 -11.59 4.88
N HIS A 99 -6.41 -11.21 5.87
CA HIS A 99 -5.07 -11.74 6.07
C HIS A 99 -4.94 -12.69 7.29
N GLY A 100 -5.97 -12.77 8.12
CA GLY A 100 -5.98 -13.58 9.35
C GLY A 100 -5.31 -12.92 10.56
N TYR A 101 -4.56 -11.84 10.36
CA TYR A 101 -3.83 -11.11 11.41
C TYR A 101 -3.84 -9.61 11.11
N ALA A 102 -3.78 -8.79 12.18
CA ALA A 102 -3.41 -7.38 12.04
C ALA A 102 -1.89 -7.24 12.09
N PHE A 103 -1.33 -6.42 11.20
CA PHE A 103 0.10 -6.13 11.13
C PHE A 103 0.32 -4.75 10.50
N PRO A 104 1.45 -4.09 10.81
CA PRO A 104 1.71 -2.75 10.29
C PRO A 104 2.02 -2.76 8.78
N PRO A 105 1.48 -1.82 8.01
CA PRO A 105 2.03 -1.46 6.71
C PRO A 105 3.48 -1.01 6.85
N MET A 106 4.33 -1.40 5.89
CA MET A 106 5.73 -1.00 5.85
C MET A 106 5.91 0.18 4.87
N GLY A 107 6.62 1.21 5.29
CA GLY A 107 6.82 2.41 4.49
C GLY A 107 5.50 3.08 4.13
N CYS A 108 5.29 3.40 2.83
CA CYS A 108 4.09 4.11 2.40
C CYS A 108 2.83 3.24 2.44
N ARG A 109 2.88 1.99 1.93
CA ARG A 109 1.69 1.14 1.79
C ARG A 109 1.99 -0.36 1.61
N ALA A 110 3.24 -0.80 1.76
CA ALA A 110 3.59 -2.19 1.51
C ALA A 110 3.11 -3.10 2.64
N PHE A 111 2.52 -4.23 2.29
CA PHE A 111 2.23 -5.33 3.21
C PHE A 111 3.26 -6.44 3.00
N LEU A 112 3.87 -6.86 4.07
CA LEU A 112 4.63 -8.09 4.08
C LEU A 112 3.64 -9.20 4.45
N SER A 113 3.10 -9.88 3.45
CA SER A 113 2.11 -10.96 3.65
C SER A 113 2.56 -11.91 4.76
N VAL A 114 1.61 -12.43 5.53
CA VAL A 114 1.89 -13.30 6.68
C VAL A 114 2.86 -14.41 6.27
N PHE A 115 3.93 -14.53 7.01
CA PHE A 115 4.90 -15.61 6.91
C PHE A 115 5.00 -16.31 8.26
N LYS A 116 4.98 -17.63 8.25
CA LYS A 116 5.09 -18.44 9.46
C LYS A 116 6.44 -19.13 9.49
N ASP A 117 7.00 -19.23 10.68
CA ASP A 117 8.22 -20.00 10.92
C ASP A 117 7.97 -21.50 10.90
N LYS A 118 9.01 -22.27 11.21
CA LYS A 118 8.95 -23.74 11.28
C LYS A 118 7.97 -24.27 12.34
N ASP A 119 7.63 -23.46 13.33
CA ASP A 119 6.73 -23.79 14.43
C ASP A 119 5.29 -23.26 14.17
N ASP A 120 4.98 -22.88 12.92
CA ASP A 120 3.71 -22.28 12.45
C ASP A 120 3.34 -20.94 13.11
N LYS A 121 4.34 -20.25 13.68
CA LYS A 121 4.15 -18.92 14.29
C LYS A 121 4.36 -17.81 13.27
N PRO A 122 3.48 -16.79 13.24
CA PRO A 122 3.62 -15.66 12.32
C PRO A 122 4.85 -14.82 12.69
N ILE A 123 5.62 -14.42 11.67
CA ILE A 123 6.75 -13.51 11.80
C ILE A 123 6.39 -12.17 11.14
N PHE A 124 6.41 -11.10 11.91
CA PHE A 124 6.11 -9.73 11.44
C PHE A 124 7.34 -8.82 11.44
N TYR A 125 8.44 -9.18 12.09
CA TYR A 125 9.65 -8.37 12.26
C TYR A 125 10.87 -8.94 11.52
N GLY A 126 11.85 -8.09 11.24
CA GLY A 126 13.09 -8.49 10.56
C GLY A 126 12.87 -9.02 9.14
N ARG A 127 11.83 -8.54 8.49
CA ARG A 127 11.43 -8.90 7.12
C ARG A 127 11.55 -7.69 6.20
N GLY A 128 11.49 -7.93 4.91
CA GLY A 128 11.57 -6.85 3.93
C GLY A 128 10.99 -7.24 2.57
N ASN A 129 10.99 -6.27 1.67
CA ASN A 129 10.65 -6.44 0.28
C ASN A 129 11.91 -6.26 -0.57
N LEU A 130 12.21 -7.23 -1.42
CA LEU A 130 13.39 -7.20 -2.31
C LEU A 130 13.24 -6.23 -3.50
N GLY A 131 12.13 -5.56 -3.59
CA GLY A 131 11.84 -4.55 -4.58
C GLY A 131 10.59 -4.83 -5.38
N VAL A 132 10.20 -3.84 -6.19
CA VAL A 132 9.00 -3.86 -7.00
C VAL A 132 9.35 -3.82 -8.50
N CYS A 133 8.55 -4.53 -9.32
CA CYS A 133 8.52 -4.38 -10.76
C CYS A 133 7.09 -4.02 -11.16
N SER A 134 6.85 -2.80 -11.68
CA SER A 134 5.49 -2.30 -11.94
C SER A 134 5.11 -2.45 -13.41
N ILE A 135 3.88 -2.90 -13.64
CA ILE A 135 3.27 -3.07 -14.96
C ILE A 135 2.42 -1.85 -15.29
N ASN A 136 2.66 -1.25 -16.45
CA ASN A 136 1.80 -0.24 -17.04
C ASN A 136 0.64 -0.95 -17.75
N LEU A 137 -0.52 -1.07 -17.09
CA LEU A 137 -1.71 -1.74 -17.63
C LEU A 137 -2.26 -1.05 -18.88
N PRO A 138 -2.37 0.30 -18.93
CA PRO A 138 -2.78 1.02 -20.13
C PRO A 138 -1.94 0.71 -21.36
N TYR A 139 -0.63 0.46 -21.18
CA TYR A 139 0.21 0.05 -22.30
C TYR A 139 -0.29 -1.24 -22.94
N ALA A 140 -0.62 -2.25 -22.13
CA ALA A 140 -1.12 -3.52 -22.64
C ALA A 140 -2.51 -3.36 -23.31
N ALA A 141 -3.37 -2.52 -22.76
CA ALA A 141 -4.67 -2.22 -23.34
C ALA A 141 -4.56 -1.52 -24.71
N LEU A 142 -3.73 -0.49 -24.79
CA LEU A 142 -3.50 0.25 -26.04
C LEU A 142 -2.82 -0.63 -27.12
N GLU A 143 -1.85 -1.44 -26.73
CA GLU A 143 -1.17 -2.39 -27.63
C GLU A 143 -2.13 -3.48 -28.16
N SER A 144 -3.17 -3.83 -27.39
CA SER A 144 -4.20 -4.77 -27.82
C SER A 144 -5.12 -4.22 -28.91
N GLY A 145 -5.20 -2.88 -29.04
CA GLY A 145 -6.15 -2.20 -29.92
C GLY A 145 -7.60 -2.31 -29.47
N GLY A 146 -7.85 -2.53 -28.18
CA GLY A 146 -9.19 -2.69 -27.59
C GLY A 146 -9.70 -4.13 -27.56
N ASP A 147 -8.94 -5.10 -28.07
CA ASP A 147 -9.27 -6.53 -27.97
C ASP A 147 -8.92 -7.06 -26.58
N VAL A 148 -9.93 -7.41 -25.79
CA VAL A 148 -9.79 -7.89 -24.43
C VAL A 148 -8.99 -9.20 -24.36
N ARG A 149 -9.14 -10.12 -25.30
CA ARG A 149 -8.40 -11.39 -25.30
C ARG A 149 -6.92 -11.13 -25.52
N LYS A 150 -6.61 -10.33 -26.54
CA LYS A 150 -5.24 -9.91 -26.84
C LYS A 150 -4.61 -9.10 -25.70
N PHE A 151 -5.42 -8.30 -24.99
CA PHE A 151 -4.96 -7.62 -23.77
C PHE A 151 -4.42 -8.60 -22.73
N PHE A 152 -5.16 -9.67 -22.41
CA PHE A 152 -4.70 -10.67 -21.44
C PHE A 152 -3.48 -11.45 -21.91
N ASP A 153 -3.35 -11.71 -23.22
CA ASP A 153 -2.16 -12.33 -23.78
C ASP A 153 -0.92 -11.46 -23.59
N ILE A 154 -1.04 -10.16 -23.87
CA ILE A 154 0.04 -9.18 -23.67
C ILE A 154 0.34 -9.02 -22.18
N LEU A 155 -0.68 -8.92 -21.32
CA LEU A 155 -0.52 -8.81 -19.87
C LEU A 155 0.22 -10.02 -19.29
N GLY A 156 -0.12 -11.23 -19.75
CA GLY A 156 0.58 -12.46 -19.37
C GLY A 156 2.07 -12.43 -19.72
N GLN A 157 2.43 -11.95 -20.92
CA GLN A 157 3.82 -11.77 -21.33
C GLN A 157 4.56 -10.75 -20.45
N LYS A 158 3.90 -9.64 -20.07
CA LYS A 158 4.49 -8.63 -19.16
C LYS A 158 4.69 -9.17 -17.75
N LEU A 159 3.73 -9.97 -17.26
CA LEU A 159 3.85 -10.64 -15.96
C LEU A 159 5.02 -11.63 -15.93
N GLU A 160 5.19 -12.41 -16.99
CA GLU A 160 6.32 -13.34 -17.09
C GLU A 160 7.67 -12.60 -17.11
N LEU A 161 7.76 -11.49 -17.84
CA LEU A 161 8.96 -10.65 -17.83
C LEU A 161 9.23 -10.07 -16.45
N ALA A 162 8.18 -9.58 -15.74
CA ALA A 162 8.31 -9.06 -14.38
C ALA A 162 8.76 -10.15 -13.38
N ARG A 163 8.27 -11.39 -13.53
CA ARG A 163 8.73 -12.54 -12.76
C ARG A 163 10.23 -12.77 -12.93
N GLN A 164 10.71 -12.80 -14.19
CA GLN A 164 12.13 -12.98 -14.51
C GLN A 164 13.01 -11.87 -13.93
N VAL A 165 12.55 -10.61 -13.95
CA VAL A 165 13.26 -9.49 -13.33
C VAL A 165 13.36 -9.67 -11.80
N CYS A 166 12.30 -10.12 -11.15
CA CYS A 166 12.32 -10.40 -9.71
C CYS A 166 13.28 -11.54 -9.36
N GLU A 167 13.29 -12.61 -10.15
CA GLU A 167 14.24 -13.73 -9.99
C GLU A 167 15.68 -13.28 -10.16
N LEU A 168 15.96 -12.50 -11.22
CA LEU A 168 17.28 -11.96 -11.45
C LEU A 168 17.78 -11.10 -10.27
N ARG A 169 16.91 -10.29 -9.67
CA ARG A 169 17.25 -9.52 -8.47
C ARG A 169 17.64 -10.43 -7.31
N TYR A 170 16.86 -11.46 -7.06
CA TYR A 170 17.16 -12.43 -6.00
C TYR A 170 18.48 -13.15 -6.26
N GLU A 171 18.71 -13.64 -7.47
CA GLU A 171 19.96 -14.32 -7.84
C GLU A 171 21.18 -13.42 -7.71
N LYS A 172 21.04 -12.11 -7.96
CA LYS A 172 22.12 -11.13 -7.77
C LYS A 172 22.53 -10.93 -6.30
N LEU A 173 21.71 -11.35 -5.35
CA LEU A 173 22.03 -11.33 -3.92
C LEU A 173 22.81 -12.57 -3.47
N ARG A 174 22.90 -13.60 -4.30
CA ARG A 174 23.64 -14.83 -4.00
C ARG A 174 25.12 -14.56 -3.77
N GLY A 175 25.64 -15.00 -2.63
CA GLY A 175 27.03 -14.80 -2.23
C GLY A 175 27.34 -13.39 -1.70
N VAL A 176 26.36 -12.51 -1.59
CA VAL A 176 26.53 -11.20 -0.96
C VAL A 176 26.69 -11.38 0.53
N LYS A 177 27.79 -10.87 1.07
CA LYS A 177 28.16 -10.98 2.49
C LYS A 177 27.40 -9.97 3.37
N ALA A 178 27.13 -10.36 4.62
CA ALA A 178 26.48 -9.48 5.58
C ALA A 178 27.29 -8.19 5.87
N SER A 179 28.59 -8.22 5.63
CA SER A 179 29.49 -7.06 5.75
C SER A 179 29.20 -5.93 4.74
N ILE A 180 28.38 -6.19 3.70
CA ILE A 180 27.98 -5.15 2.72
C ILE A 180 27.16 -4.04 3.37
N ALA A 181 26.32 -4.37 4.36
CA ALA A 181 25.49 -3.43 5.11
C ALA A 181 25.36 -3.87 6.58
N PRO A 182 26.39 -3.61 7.41
CA PRO A 182 26.47 -4.12 8.79
C PRO A 182 25.25 -3.75 9.65
N ILE A 183 24.74 -2.52 9.55
CA ILE A 183 23.57 -2.06 10.32
C ILE A 183 22.37 -2.95 10.05
N LEU A 184 22.14 -3.34 8.79
CA LEU A 184 21.01 -4.18 8.42
C LEU A 184 21.21 -5.63 8.85
N TRP A 185 22.37 -6.20 8.53
CA TRP A 185 22.57 -7.64 8.57
C TRP A 185 23.31 -8.16 9.80
N GLN A 186 24.16 -7.33 10.44
CA GLN A 186 24.98 -7.76 11.58
C GLN A 186 24.48 -7.20 12.92
N HIS A 187 23.99 -5.94 12.93
CA HIS A 187 23.67 -5.22 14.17
C HIS A 187 22.18 -5.21 14.52
N GLY A 188 21.35 -5.97 13.79
CA GLY A 188 20.01 -6.33 14.23
C GLY A 188 18.87 -5.49 13.68
N ALA A 189 19.12 -4.58 12.72
CA ALA A 189 17.99 -3.92 12.06
C ALA A 189 17.09 -4.93 11.31
N ILE A 190 17.71 -5.92 10.64
CA ILE A 190 17.02 -7.04 10.03
C ILE A 190 17.45 -8.36 10.68
N ALA A 191 18.76 -8.62 10.74
CA ALA A 191 19.33 -9.86 11.23
C ALA A 191 20.58 -9.62 12.08
N ARG A 192 21.11 -10.70 12.68
CA ARG A 192 22.37 -10.70 13.43
C ARG A 192 23.28 -11.79 12.86
N LEU A 193 23.72 -11.59 11.63
CA LEU A 193 24.61 -12.49 10.90
C LEU A 193 26.08 -12.18 11.21
N ASN A 194 26.97 -13.17 11.02
CA ASN A 194 28.39 -12.89 10.99
C ASN A 194 28.79 -12.14 9.72
N PRO A 195 29.91 -11.39 9.72
CA PRO A 195 30.33 -10.58 8.57
C PRO A 195 30.42 -11.35 7.24
N ASP A 196 30.82 -12.62 7.29
CA ASP A 196 31.03 -13.49 6.13
C ASP A 196 29.81 -14.33 5.74
N ASP A 197 28.73 -14.28 6.49
CA ASP A 197 27.49 -15.01 6.17
C ASP A 197 26.85 -14.44 4.90
N ASP A 198 26.23 -15.32 4.10
CA ASP A 198 25.42 -14.94 2.96
C ASP A 198 24.07 -14.37 3.44
N ILE A 199 23.71 -13.18 2.97
CA ILE A 199 22.46 -12.52 3.35
C ILE A 199 21.21 -13.28 2.89
N LEU A 200 21.29 -14.10 1.84
CA LEU A 200 20.17 -14.92 1.38
C LEU A 200 19.66 -15.87 2.46
N LYS A 201 20.52 -16.32 3.36
CA LYS A 201 20.10 -17.13 4.51
C LYS A 201 19.01 -16.44 5.33
N ALA A 202 19.24 -15.17 5.71
CA ALA A 202 18.25 -14.41 6.47
C ALA A 202 17.01 -14.04 5.63
N ILE A 203 17.19 -13.77 4.34
CA ILE A 203 16.12 -13.45 3.41
C ILE A 203 15.14 -14.63 3.30
N ASP A 204 15.65 -15.83 3.12
CA ASP A 204 14.85 -17.05 2.97
C ASP A 204 14.19 -17.46 4.30
N GLU A 205 14.96 -17.48 5.40
CA GLU A 205 14.48 -17.86 6.74
C GLU A 205 13.39 -16.91 7.27
N ARG A 206 13.37 -15.64 6.83
CA ARG A 206 12.42 -14.62 7.28
C ARG A 206 11.32 -14.34 6.28
N GLY A 207 11.31 -15.01 5.14
CA GLY A 207 10.25 -14.91 4.15
C GLY A 207 10.09 -13.52 3.57
N PHE A 208 11.18 -12.96 3.06
CA PHE A 208 11.12 -11.70 2.32
C PHE A 208 10.18 -11.80 1.12
N THR A 209 9.52 -10.70 0.78
CA THR A 209 8.63 -10.62 -0.38
C THR A 209 9.36 -10.07 -1.60
N VAL A 210 8.87 -10.40 -2.76
CA VAL A 210 9.09 -9.67 -4.02
C VAL A 210 7.74 -9.22 -4.54
N THR A 211 7.65 -8.00 -5.02
CA THR A 211 6.37 -7.45 -5.44
C THR A 211 6.33 -7.14 -6.92
N ILE A 212 5.19 -7.47 -7.51
CA ILE A 212 4.83 -6.98 -8.85
C ILE A 212 3.71 -5.97 -8.65
N GLY A 213 4.00 -4.74 -9.08
CA GLY A 213 3.07 -3.62 -9.01
C GLY A 213 2.31 -3.43 -10.31
N TYR A 214 1.30 -2.58 -10.26
CA TYR A 214 0.51 -2.19 -11.43
C TYR A 214 0.04 -0.75 -11.31
N SER A 215 -0.26 -0.13 -12.45
CA SER A 215 -0.81 1.22 -12.56
C SER A 215 -1.82 1.30 -13.68
N GLY A 216 -2.75 2.24 -13.56
CA GLY A 216 -3.65 2.59 -14.64
C GLY A 216 -4.77 1.60 -14.86
N LEU A 217 -5.31 1.02 -13.79
CA LEU A 217 -6.50 0.16 -13.93
C LEU A 217 -7.68 0.95 -14.49
N TYR A 218 -7.85 2.21 -14.06
CA TYR A 218 -8.88 3.11 -14.57
C TYR A 218 -8.78 3.28 -16.08
N GLU A 219 -7.64 3.72 -16.60
CA GLU A 219 -7.41 3.95 -18.02
C GLU A 219 -7.57 2.67 -18.84
N THR A 220 -7.14 1.55 -18.28
CA THR A 220 -7.25 0.23 -18.91
C THR A 220 -8.70 -0.16 -19.13
N VAL A 221 -9.50 -0.08 -18.07
CA VAL A 221 -10.93 -0.40 -18.11
C VAL A 221 -11.67 0.57 -19.04
N LYS A 222 -11.37 1.86 -18.91
CA LYS A 222 -11.97 2.91 -19.74
C LYS A 222 -11.70 2.68 -21.24
N TYR A 223 -10.47 2.32 -21.59
CA TYR A 223 -10.10 2.04 -22.98
C TYR A 223 -10.76 0.78 -23.53
N LEU A 224 -10.84 -0.29 -22.73
CA LEU A 224 -11.39 -1.58 -23.19
C LEU A 224 -12.92 -1.61 -23.22
N THR A 225 -13.61 -0.82 -22.40
CA THR A 225 -15.08 -0.85 -22.27
C THR A 225 -15.77 0.45 -22.64
N GLY A 226 -15.04 1.55 -22.76
CA GLY A 226 -15.59 2.90 -22.88
C GLY A 226 -16.17 3.45 -21.57
N LYS A 227 -16.07 2.71 -20.45
CA LYS A 227 -16.69 3.04 -19.16
C LYS A 227 -15.68 3.02 -18.02
N SER A 228 -15.92 3.83 -16.99
CA SER A 228 -15.18 3.78 -15.75
C SER A 228 -15.52 2.54 -14.93
N HIS A 229 -14.60 2.10 -14.07
CA HIS A 229 -14.86 1.03 -13.09
C HIS A 229 -15.76 1.48 -11.91
N THR A 230 -16.28 2.70 -11.94
CA THR A 230 -17.42 3.13 -11.10
C THR A 230 -18.75 2.56 -11.61
N THR A 231 -18.81 2.15 -12.89
CA THR A 231 -19.99 1.47 -13.46
C THR A 231 -19.90 -0.04 -13.23
N LYS A 232 -21.05 -0.72 -13.23
CA LYS A 232 -21.10 -2.17 -13.06
C LYS A 232 -20.24 -2.92 -14.08
N GLU A 233 -20.35 -2.61 -15.35
CA GLU A 233 -19.62 -3.27 -16.44
C GLU A 233 -18.11 -3.00 -16.33
N GLY A 234 -17.72 -1.76 -16.06
CA GLY A 234 -16.31 -1.42 -15.84
C GLY A 234 -15.75 -2.09 -14.61
N PHE A 235 -16.53 -2.18 -13.51
CA PHE A 235 -16.12 -2.87 -12.30
C PHE A 235 -15.89 -4.38 -12.51
N GLU A 236 -16.78 -5.04 -13.25
CA GLU A 236 -16.64 -6.47 -13.56
C GLU A 236 -15.32 -6.75 -14.30
N LEU A 237 -14.93 -5.91 -15.26
CA LEU A 237 -13.64 -6.04 -15.93
C LEU A 237 -12.48 -5.69 -15.01
N ALA A 238 -12.59 -4.63 -14.20
CA ALA A 238 -11.57 -4.26 -13.23
C ALA A 238 -11.28 -5.41 -12.25
N GLU A 239 -12.33 -5.98 -11.67
CA GLU A 239 -12.23 -7.13 -10.77
C GLU A 239 -11.60 -8.34 -11.46
N PHE A 240 -11.98 -8.62 -12.70
CA PHE A 240 -11.40 -9.72 -13.46
C PHE A 240 -9.90 -9.52 -13.73
N ILE A 241 -9.47 -8.31 -14.08
CA ILE A 241 -8.05 -7.96 -14.25
C ILE A 241 -7.30 -8.15 -12.92
N MET A 242 -7.83 -7.65 -11.82
CA MET A 242 -7.19 -7.77 -10.50
C MET A 242 -7.07 -9.23 -10.05
N ARG A 243 -8.10 -10.01 -10.30
CA ARG A 243 -8.09 -11.46 -10.04
C ARG A 243 -7.03 -12.17 -10.88
N TYR A 244 -6.97 -11.88 -12.17
CA TYR A 244 -5.97 -12.44 -13.07
C TYR A 244 -4.54 -12.12 -12.62
N LEU A 245 -4.27 -10.86 -12.22
CA LEU A 245 -2.97 -10.46 -11.68
C LEU A 245 -2.62 -11.27 -10.42
N ARG A 246 -3.50 -11.28 -9.42
CA ARG A 246 -3.28 -12.01 -8.15
C ARG A 246 -3.03 -13.50 -8.38
N ASP A 247 -3.86 -14.14 -9.19
CA ASP A 247 -3.80 -15.58 -9.41
C ASP A 247 -2.56 -15.98 -10.23
N SER A 248 -2.13 -15.12 -11.17
CA SER A 248 -0.86 -15.30 -11.89
C SER A 248 0.33 -15.30 -10.94
N LEU A 249 0.38 -14.35 -9.99
CA LEU A 249 1.44 -14.28 -8.99
C LEU A 249 1.43 -15.50 -8.05
N ALA A 250 0.26 -15.98 -7.67
CA ALA A 250 0.13 -17.19 -6.84
C ALA A 250 0.73 -18.41 -7.56
N ASN A 251 0.57 -18.50 -8.87
CA ASN A 251 1.13 -19.59 -9.68
C ASN A 251 2.66 -19.50 -9.84
N PHE A 252 3.29 -18.33 -9.68
CA PHE A 252 4.73 -18.20 -9.75
C PHE A 252 5.48 -19.00 -8.67
N LYS A 253 4.84 -19.32 -7.55
CA LYS A 253 5.40 -20.21 -6.52
C LYS A 253 5.75 -21.60 -7.02
N ILE A 254 5.12 -22.05 -8.11
CA ILE A 254 5.41 -23.35 -8.72
C ILE A 254 6.82 -23.35 -9.34
N TYR A 255 7.23 -22.21 -9.90
CA TYR A 255 8.52 -22.06 -10.55
C TYR A 255 9.63 -21.67 -9.57
N GLN A 256 9.29 -20.87 -8.54
CA GLN A 256 10.23 -20.35 -7.56
C GLN A 256 9.62 -20.42 -6.14
N PRO A 257 9.63 -21.61 -5.52
CA PRO A 257 8.95 -21.85 -4.24
C PRO A 257 9.53 -21.05 -3.06
N HIS A 258 10.79 -20.60 -3.15
CA HIS A 258 11.45 -19.76 -2.14
C HIS A 258 11.14 -18.26 -2.31
N LEU A 259 10.68 -17.80 -3.48
CA LEU A 259 10.26 -16.42 -3.69
C LEU A 259 8.79 -16.21 -3.34
N ARG A 260 8.51 -15.18 -2.56
CA ARG A 260 7.17 -14.83 -2.11
C ARG A 260 6.65 -13.66 -2.92
N PHE A 261 6.02 -13.98 -4.05
CA PHE A 261 5.40 -12.98 -4.91
C PHE A 261 4.13 -12.41 -4.28
N ALA A 262 3.99 -11.09 -4.33
CA ALA A 262 2.80 -10.39 -3.88
C ALA A 262 2.41 -9.29 -4.87
N LEU A 263 1.11 -9.12 -5.08
CA LEU A 263 0.56 -8.05 -5.91
C LEU A 263 0.55 -6.73 -5.12
N TYR A 264 1.08 -5.66 -5.70
CA TYR A 264 1.28 -4.41 -5.00
C TYR A 264 0.60 -3.24 -5.70
N GLY A 265 -0.26 -2.54 -4.99
CA GLY A 265 -0.80 -1.24 -5.42
C GLY A 265 0.28 -0.17 -5.32
N THR A 266 1.21 -0.17 -6.27
CA THR A 266 2.46 0.60 -6.21
C THR A 266 2.21 2.10 -6.14
N PRO A 267 2.85 2.85 -5.21
CA PRO A 267 2.92 4.30 -5.29
C PRO A 267 3.82 4.66 -6.47
N GLN A 268 3.25 5.24 -7.50
CA GLN A 268 3.99 5.53 -8.73
C GLN A 268 4.56 6.94 -8.76
N GLU A 269 4.00 7.85 -7.96
CA GLU A 269 4.46 9.25 -7.88
C GLU A 269 4.74 9.85 -9.27
N SER A 270 5.95 10.37 -9.50
CA SER A 270 6.36 10.93 -10.80
C SER A 270 6.34 9.92 -11.95
N THR A 271 6.36 8.62 -11.67
CA THR A 271 6.30 7.57 -12.72
C THR A 271 4.96 7.57 -13.45
N THR A 272 3.89 8.03 -12.82
CA THR A 272 2.57 8.17 -13.48
C THR A 272 2.62 9.15 -14.65
N GLY A 273 3.28 10.29 -14.46
CA GLY A 273 3.54 11.26 -15.52
C GLY A 273 4.43 10.69 -16.62
N TRP A 274 5.55 10.06 -16.22
CA TRP A 274 6.46 9.44 -17.18
C TRP A 274 5.79 8.34 -18.02
N PHE A 275 4.95 7.52 -17.42
CA PHE A 275 4.17 6.51 -18.14
C PHE A 275 3.19 7.17 -19.12
N SER A 276 2.49 8.23 -18.70
CA SER A 276 1.57 8.99 -19.56
C SER A 276 2.30 9.56 -20.79
N GLU A 277 3.46 10.20 -20.59
CA GLU A 277 4.29 10.72 -21.68
C GLU A 277 4.69 9.64 -22.70
N LYS A 278 5.13 8.47 -22.20
CA LYS A 278 5.51 7.34 -23.06
C LYS A 278 4.33 6.77 -23.84
N LEU A 279 3.15 6.66 -23.19
CA LEU A 279 1.94 6.23 -23.86
C LEU A 279 1.53 7.21 -24.95
N LYS A 280 1.53 8.51 -24.64
CA LYS A 280 1.20 9.58 -25.58
C LYS A 280 2.17 9.61 -26.78
N ALA A 281 3.47 9.44 -26.53
CA ALA A 281 4.47 9.42 -27.58
C ALA A 281 4.30 8.22 -28.55
N LYS A 282 3.86 7.05 -28.04
CA LYS A 282 3.68 5.84 -28.84
C LYS A 282 2.30 5.75 -29.52
N PHE A 283 1.24 6.09 -28.81
CA PHE A 283 -0.14 5.84 -29.25
C PHE A 283 -0.91 7.11 -29.61
N GLY A 284 -0.30 8.29 -29.44
CA GLY A 284 -0.97 9.57 -29.66
C GLY A 284 -1.82 10.03 -28.47
N VAL A 285 -2.58 11.09 -28.70
CA VAL A 285 -3.53 11.65 -27.72
C VAL A 285 -4.84 10.88 -27.80
N ILE A 286 -5.22 10.26 -26.70
CA ILE A 286 -6.47 9.52 -26.55
C ILE A 286 -7.18 10.10 -25.33
N GLU A 287 -8.41 10.56 -25.55
CA GLU A 287 -9.26 11.17 -24.53
C GLU A 287 -9.43 10.25 -23.32
N ASP A 288 -9.34 10.81 -22.12
CA ASP A 288 -9.41 10.14 -20.82
C ASP A 288 -8.27 9.13 -20.53
N ILE A 289 -7.36 8.89 -21.46
CA ILE A 289 -6.29 7.90 -21.32
C ILE A 289 -4.90 8.56 -21.31
N THR A 290 -4.55 9.28 -22.40
CA THR A 290 -3.20 9.85 -22.56
C THR A 290 -3.16 11.37 -22.59
N ASP A 291 -4.31 12.03 -22.54
CA ASP A 291 -4.46 13.49 -22.64
C ASP A 291 -4.20 14.23 -21.33
N LYS A 292 -4.36 13.56 -20.18
CA LYS A 292 -4.35 14.17 -18.85
C LYS A 292 -2.96 14.36 -18.22
N GLY A 293 -1.88 13.88 -18.83
CA GLY A 293 -0.52 14.05 -18.34
C GLY A 293 -0.11 13.12 -17.19
N TRP A 294 -1.00 12.25 -16.73
CA TRP A 294 -0.74 11.18 -15.75
C TRP A 294 -1.56 9.93 -16.08
N ILE A 295 -1.21 8.81 -15.51
CA ILE A 295 -2.08 7.65 -15.36
C ILE A 295 -2.45 7.47 -13.90
N THR A 296 -3.63 6.93 -13.65
CA THR A 296 -4.13 6.72 -12.29
C THR A 296 -3.28 5.67 -11.55
N ASN A 297 -2.96 5.93 -10.29
CA ASN A 297 -2.25 4.96 -9.47
C ASN A 297 -3.06 3.68 -9.30
N SER A 298 -2.40 2.54 -9.39
CA SER A 298 -2.94 1.21 -9.10
C SER A 298 -4.41 1.02 -9.54
N TYR A 299 -5.31 0.77 -8.58
CA TYR A 299 -6.75 0.54 -8.80
C TYR A 299 -7.62 1.79 -8.53
N HIS A 300 -7.02 2.93 -8.20
CA HIS A 300 -7.79 4.10 -7.79
C HIS A 300 -8.76 4.57 -8.87
N ILE A 301 -9.86 5.13 -8.41
CA ILE A 301 -10.78 5.89 -9.26
C ILE A 301 -10.12 7.22 -9.63
N ASP A 302 -10.23 7.64 -10.89
CA ASP A 302 -9.68 8.92 -11.34
C ASP A 302 -10.36 10.07 -10.60
N ILE A 303 -9.58 11.05 -10.16
CA ILE A 303 -10.04 12.22 -9.38
C ILE A 303 -11.07 13.09 -10.11
N ARG A 304 -11.24 12.89 -11.41
CA ARG A 304 -12.23 13.62 -12.23
C ARG A 304 -13.62 12.95 -12.21
N GLU A 305 -13.72 11.73 -11.66
CA GLU A 305 -15.02 11.08 -11.50
C GLU A 305 -15.82 11.75 -10.37
N GLU A 306 -17.06 12.09 -10.65
CA GLU A 306 -17.98 12.64 -9.66
C GLU A 306 -18.54 11.52 -8.78
N ILE A 307 -17.85 11.22 -7.69
CA ILE A 307 -18.20 10.17 -6.75
C ILE A 307 -18.02 10.65 -5.32
N ASP A 308 -18.89 10.28 -4.42
CA ASP A 308 -18.70 10.58 -3.00
C ASP A 308 -17.68 9.64 -2.33
N ALA A 309 -17.14 10.08 -1.17
CA ALA A 309 -16.10 9.38 -0.46
C ALA A 309 -16.51 7.95 -0.01
N PHE A 310 -17.77 7.75 0.37
CA PHE A 310 -18.28 6.45 0.83
C PHE A 310 -18.42 5.48 -0.33
N GLU A 311 -18.94 5.94 -1.46
CA GLU A 311 -19.08 5.13 -2.66
C GLU A 311 -17.69 4.79 -3.23
N LYS A 312 -16.75 5.74 -3.25
CA LYS A 312 -15.35 5.51 -3.62
C LYS A 312 -14.73 4.41 -2.77
N LEU A 313 -14.84 4.49 -1.45
CA LEU A 313 -14.35 3.47 -0.53
C LEU A 313 -14.98 2.10 -0.76
N ASN A 314 -16.30 2.04 -1.02
CA ASN A 314 -17.02 0.80 -1.30
C ASN A 314 -16.53 0.10 -2.59
N ILE A 315 -16.14 0.85 -3.60
CA ILE A 315 -15.59 0.32 -4.85
C ILE A 315 -14.13 -0.08 -4.66
N GLU A 316 -13.30 0.84 -4.16
CA GLU A 316 -11.86 0.64 -4.03
C GLU A 316 -11.50 -0.46 -3.03
N SER A 317 -12.28 -0.63 -1.95
CA SER A 317 -12.06 -1.69 -0.96
C SER A 317 -12.07 -3.09 -1.57
N LYS A 318 -12.99 -3.34 -2.51
CA LYS A 318 -13.08 -4.63 -3.20
C LYS A 318 -11.85 -4.91 -4.07
N LEU A 319 -11.29 -3.87 -4.69
CA LEU A 319 -10.09 -3.95 -5.54
C LEU A 319 -8.82 -4.00 -4.68
N GLN A 320 -8.77 -3.27 -3.55
CA GLN A 320 -7.66 -3.30 -2.61
C GLN A 320 -7.35 -4.71 -2.10
N ASN A 321 -8.40 -5.50 -1.85
CA ASN A 321 -8.29 -6.86 -1.33
C ASN A 321 -7.47 -7.81 -2.22
N PHE A 322 -7.33 -7.53 -3.51
CA PHE A 322 -6.46 -8.30 -4.40
C PHE A 322 -4.98 -7.97 -4.22
N SER A 323 -4.65 -6.79 -3.67
CA SER A 323 -3.27 -6.30 -3.53
C SER A 323 -2.60 -6.87 -2.28
N THR A 324 -2.25 -8.16 -2.31
CA THR A 324 -1.66 -8.90 -1.18
C THR A 324 -0.31 -8.36 -0.71
N GLY A 325 0.37 -7.59 -1.53
CA GLY A 325 1.63 -6.87 -1.21
C GLY A 325 1.41 -5.46 -0.68
N GLY A 326 0.15 -5.07 -0.47
CA GLY A 326 -0.26 -3.78 0.09
C GLY A 326 -0.76 -2.78 -0.94
N ALA A 327 -1.60 -1.91 -0.45
CA ALA A 327 -2.14 -0.76 -1.14
C ALA A 327 -2.76 0.19 -0.12
N VAL A 328 -2.96 1.45 -0.49
CA VAL A 328 -3.71 2.44 0.31
C VAL A 328 -4.70 3.13 -0.61
N SER A 329 -5.89 3.44 -0.10
CA SER A 329 -6.86 4.29 -0.79
C SER A 329 -6.81 5.71 -0.24
N TYR A 330 -6.89 6.68 -1.14
CA TYR A 330 -6.93 8.09 -0.79
C TYR A 330 -8.33 8.64 -0.92
N ILE A 331 -8.75 9.43 0.06
CA ILE A 331 -10.02 10.14 0.04
C ILE A 331 -9.72 11.64 -0.04
N GLU A 332 -9.97 12.18 -1.21
CA GLU A 332 -9.86 13.62 -1.46
C GLU A 332 -11.10 14.33 -0.90
N THR A 333 -10.87 15.29 -0.02
CA THR A 333 -11.93 16.10 0.60
C THR A 333 -11.63 17.59 0.50
N ASN A 334 -12.67 18.41 0.63
CA ASN A 334 -12.48 19.80 0.95
C ASN A 334 -11.85 19.94 2.36
N PRO A 335 -11.25 21.09 2.71
CA PRO A 335 -10.73 21.33 4.05
C PRO A 335 -11.77 21.01 5.13
N MET A 336 -11.39 20.16 6.09
CA MET A 336 -12.29 19.61 7.11
C MET A 336 -12.09 20.25 8.49
N TYR A 337 -11.43 21.40 8.59
CA TYR A 337 -11.01 22.02 9.88
C TYR A 337 -12.10 22.11 10.92
N ASP A 338 -13.33 22.42 10.50
CA ASP A 338 -14.48 22.62 11.37
C ASP A 338 -15.47 21.44 11.33
N ASN A 339 -15.11 20.33 10.67
CA ASN A 339 -16.02 19.20 10.45
C ASN A 339 -15.44 17.85 10.87
N VAL A 340 -14.94 17.79 12.09
CA VAL A 340 -14.41 16.55 12.69
C VAL A 340 -15.47 15.43 12.70
N ALA A 341 -16.76 15.78 12.83
CA ALA A 341 -17.85 14.80 12.79
C ALA A 341 -17.94 14.05 11.45
N ALA A 342 -17.65 14.71 10.33
CA ALA A 342 -17.60 14.04 9.04
C ALA A 342 -16.39 13.10 8.92
N VAL A 343 -15.23 13.48 9.47
CA VAL A 343 -14.04 12.61 9.55
C VAL A 343 -14.35 11.36 10.36
N LEU A 344 -15.02 11.49 11.51
CA LEU A 344 -15.41 10.34 12.34
C LEU A 344 -16.34 9.38 11.60
N LYS A 345 -17.31 9.88 10.82
CA LYS A 345 -18.16 9.03 9.98
C LYS A 345 -17.36 8.31 8.88
N LEU A 346 -16.37 8.96 8.29
CA LEU A 346 -15.46 8.30 7.34
C LEU A 346 -14.64 7.21 8.05
N TYR A 347 -14.15 7.44 9.24
CA TYR A 347 -13.42 6.44 10.04
C TYR A 347 -14.28 5.20 10.35
N GLU A 348 -15.52 5.41 10.82
CA GLU A 348 -16.46 4.30 11.01
C GLU A 348 -16.66 3.49 9.73
N HIS A 349 -16.84 4.17 8.60
CA HIS A 349 -17.00 3.52 7.30
C HIS A 349 -15.72 2.79 6.85
N MET A 350 -14.54 3.41 7.03
CA MET A 350 -13.26 2.78 6.74
C MET A 350 -13.05 1.50 7.55
N TYR A 351 -13.39 1.53 8.85
CA TYR A 351 -13.31 0.35 9.70
C TYR A 351 -14.11 -0.83 9.15
N GLU A 352 -15.29 -0.58 8.60
CA GLU A 352 -16.20 -1.60 8.09
C GLU A 352 -15.86 -2.07 6.67
N THR A 353 -15.13 -1.29 5.87
CA THR A 353 -15.05 -1.53 4.44
C THR A 353 -13.64 -1.76 3.91
N ILE A 354 -12.62 -1.05 4.38
CA ILE A 354 -11.31 -1.02 3.72
C ILE A 354 -10.19 -1.32 4.71
N ILE A 355 -9.11 -1.96 4.23
CA ILE A 355 -7.98 -2.33 5.10
C ILE A 355 -7.16 -1.11 5.48
N TYR A 356 -6.81 -0.25 4.49
CA TYR A 356 -5.87 0.84 4.66
C TYR A 356 -6.25 2.04 3.79
N SER A 357 -6.37 3.19 4.42
CA SER A 357 -6.80 4.43 3.76
C SER A 357 -6.20 5.67 4.42
N GLU A 358 -6.23 6.78 3.66
CA GLU A 358 -5.75 8.11 4.05
C GLU A 358 -6.75 9.16 3.58
N ILE A 359 -6.98 10.23 4.40
CA ILE A 359 -7.84 11.38 4.07
C ILE A 359 -6.96 12.61 3.86
#